data_61a431117851e23d3d14d2a91e61bcf2
#
_entry.id   61a431117851e23d3d14d2a91e61bcf2
#
_cell.length_a   1.000
_cell.length_b   1.000
_cell.length_c   1.000
_cell.angle_alpha   90.00
_cell.angle_beta   90.00
_cell.angle_gamma   90.00
#
_symmetry.space_group_name_H-M   'P 1'
#
loop_
_entity.id
_entity.type
_entity.pdbx_description
1 polymer ?
#
loop_
_entity_poly.entity_id
_entity_poly.type
_entity_poly.pdbx_seq_one_letter_code
_entity_poly.pdbx_strand_id
1 'polypeptide(L)'
;MVSVTKAGLNGIPMSSPSKILQQLNRIVKRVNFGRLRMSLSVAKLNKDTIELSSAAMPPTYYFNSNNKKVEEILVPNLPLGGIESEKFEGVKIDFKEGDVVVMISDGLPEQPNPNDELLDYEKVEECVRAHSEKDADSIKNALVELSNEWACGVMNPDDITIVVIKKAA
;
A
#
# COMPACT_ATOMS: atom_id res chain seq x y z
N MET A 1 5.46 -18.33 -2.98
CA MET A 1 4.17 -17.63 -3.02
C MET A 1 4.17 -16.51 -4.07
N VAL A 2 5.13 -15.60 -4.08
CA VAL A 2 5.22 -14.46 -5.04
C VAL A 2 5.06 -14.90 -6.50
N SER A 3 5.79 -15.93 -6.94
CA SER A 3 5.73 -16.42 -8.33
C SER A 3 4.32 -16.90 -8.74
N VAL A 4 3.60 -17.56 -7.82
CA VAL A 4 2.22 -18.02 -8.05
C VAL A 4 1.26 -16.82 -8.15
N THR A 5 1.41 -15.84 -7.27
CA THR A 5 0.59 -14.62 -7.29
C THR A 5 0.83 -13.83 -8.58
N LYS A 6 2.10 -13.69 -9.01
CA LYS A 6 2.45 -13.03 -10.26
C LYS A 6 1.89 -13.77 -11.48
N ALA A 7 2.01 -15.09 -11.52
CA ALA A 7 1.44 -15.89 -12.61
C ALA A 7 -0.10 -15.80 -12.62
N GLY A 8 -0.71 -15.87 -11.44
CA GLY A 8 -2.15 -15.70 -11.27
C GLY A 8 -2.64 -14.34 -11.75
N LEU A 9 -1.94 -13.27 -11.38
CA LEU A 9 -2.26 -11.90 -11.81
C LEU A 9 -2.23 -11.75 -13.34
N ASN A 10 -1.24 -12.34 -14.00
CA ASN A 10 -1.14 -12.32 -15.47
C ASN A 10 -2.30 -13.05 -16.17
N GLY A 11 -2.92 -14.02 -15.51
CA GLY A 11 -4.06 -14.77 -16.04
C GLY A 11 -5.43 -14.19 -15.68
N ILE A 12 -5.50 -13.18 -14.83
CA ILE A 12 -6.75 -12.56 -14.40
C ILE A 12 -7.12 -11.42 -15.37
N PRO A 13 -8.34 -11.42 -15.95
CA PRO A 13 -8.81 -10.30 -16.76
C PRO A 13 -8.86 -9.00 -15.94
N MET A 14 -8.56 -7.88 -16.60
CA MET A 14 -8.67 -6.56 -16.00
C MET A 14 -10.08 -6.35 -15.41
N SER A 15 -10.15 -6.09 -14.10
CA SER A 15 -11.38 -5.88 -13.36
C SER A 15 -11.18 -4.87 -12.21
N SER A 16 -12.12 -4.77 -11.27
CA SER A 16 -11.90 -3.98 -10.06
C SER A 16 -10.84 -4.63 -9.16
N PRO A 17 -10.06 -3.85 -8.41
CA PRO A 17 -9.05 -4.36 -7.47
C PRO A 17 -9.57 -5.44 -6.53
N SER A 18 -10.76 -5.25 -5.97
CA SER A 18 -11.42 -6.24 -5.10
C SER A 18 -11.67 -7.59 -5.79
N LYS A 19 -12.10 -7.58 -7.05
CA LYS A 19 -12.28 -8.81 -7.84
C LYS A 19 -10.95 -9.48 -8.19
N ILE A 20 -9.92 -8.69 -8.46
CA ILE A 20 -8.56 -9.20 -8.68
C ILE A 20 -8.07 -9.94 -7.44
N LEU A 21 -8.15 -9.29 -6.25
CA LEU A 21 -7.76 -9.91 -4.98
C LEU A 21 -8.57 -11.18 -4.69
N GLN A 22 -9.87 -11.17 -4.95
CA GLN A 22 -10.72 -12.34 -4.75
C GLN A 22 -10.30 -13.52 -5.63
N GLN A 23 -9.93 -13.28 -6.89
CA GLN A 23 -9.45 -14.34 -7.80
C GLN A 23 -8.05 -14.82 -7.38
N LEU A 24 -7.15 -13.91 -7.02
CA LEU A 24 -5.82 -14.26 -6.51
C LEU A 24 -5.91 -15.08 -5.21
N ASN A 25 -6.81 -14.72 -4.30
CA ASN A 25 -7.05 -15.47 -3.07
C ASN A 25 -7.41 -16.93 -3.35
N ARG A 26 -8.31 -17.18 -4.29
CA ARG A 26 -8.68 -18.54 -4.71
C ARG A 26 -7.50 -19.31 -5.30
N ILE A 27 -6.66 -18.65 -6.13
CA ILE A 27 -5.46 -19.26 -6.71
C ILE A 27 -4.47 -19.64 -5.61
N VAL A 28 -4.13 -18.68 -4.74
CA VAL A 28 -3.17 -18.89 -3.63
C VAL A 28 -3.68 -19.99 -2.69
N LYS A 29 -4.98 -20.00 -2.38
CA LYS A 29 -5.60 -21.02 -1.52
C LYS A 29 -5.53 -22.40 -2.13
N ARG A 30 -5.78 -22.54 -3.43
CA ARG A 30 -5.74 -23.84 -4.14
C ARG A 30 -4.35 -24.45 -4.19
N VAL A 31 -3.30 -23.62 -4.31
CA VAL A 31 -1.91 -24.10 -4.27
C VAL A 31 -1.53 -24.64 -2.88
N ASN A 32 -2.23 -24.19 -1.84
CA ASN A 32 -2.08 -24.66 -0.46
C ASN A 32 -0.66 -24.57 0.10
N PHE A 33 -0.21 -23.35 0.33
CA PHE A 33 1.08 -23.08 0.98
C PHE A 33 1.07 -23.30 2.52
N GLY A 34 0.18 -24.11 3.03
CA GLY A 34 0.04 -24.38 4.45
C GLY A 34 -0.41 -23.14 5.23
N ARG A 35 0.45 -22.69 6.16
CA ARG A 35 0.15 -21.51 7.00
C ARG A 35 0.59 -20.18 6.38
N LEU A 36 1.31 -20.22 5.28
CA LEU A 36 1.78 -18.99 4.64
C LEU A 36 0.61 -18.17 4.09
N ARG A 37 0.68 -16.87 4.27
CA ARG A 37 -0.28 -15.87 3.80
C ARG A 37 0.47 -14.80 3.03
N MET A 38 -0.25 -14.00 2.25
CA MET A 38 0.37 -12.93 1.47
C MET A 38 -0.45 -11.65 1.60
N SER A 39 0.22 -10.59 1.96
CA SER A 39 -0.31 -9.24 1.91
C SER A 39 -0.10 -8.63 0.52
N LEU A 40 -1.08 -7.89 0.02
CA LEU A 40 -1.02 -7.28 -1.31
C LEU A 40 -2.00 -6.12 -1.41
N SER A 41 -1.52 -4.97 -1.91
CA SER A 41 -2.39 -3.88 -2.35
C SER A 41 -2.47 -3.85 -3.87
N VAL A 42 -3.66 -3.54 -4.39
CA VAL A 42 -3.92 -3.34 -5.82
C VAL A 42 -4.58 -1.98 -6.02
N ALA A 43 -3.98 -1.17 -6.90
CA ALA A 43 -4.53 0.09 -7.34
C ALA A 43 -4.84 0.04 -8.83
N LYS A 44 -6.01 0.55 -9.23
CA LYS A 44 -6.41 0.73 -10.62
C LYS A 44 -6.64 2.20 -10.88
N LEU A 45 -5.79 2.76 -11.74
CA LEU A 45 -5.92 4.14 -12.17
C LEU A 45 -6.90 4.24 -13.35
N ASN A 46 -7.83 5.16 -13.23
CA ASN A 46 -8.69 5.61 -14.32
C ASN A 46 -8.42 7.10 -14.55
N LYS A 47 -9.07 7.69 -15.55
CA LYS A 47 -8.84 9.09 -15.90
C LYS A 47 -8.97 10.04 -14.70
N ASP A 48 -10.05 9.95 -13.96
CA ASP A 48 -10.38 10.89 -12.87
C ASP A 48 -10.69 10.19 -11.53
N THR A 49 -10.36 8.91 -11.43
CA THR A 49 -10.57 8.14 -10.21
C THR A 49 -9.46 7.11 -10.02
N ILE A 50 -9.21 6.75 -8.78
CA ILE A 50 -8.40 5.59 -8.41
C ILE A 50 -9.27 4.61 -7.61
N GLU A 51 -9.18 3.34 -7.95
CA GLU A 51 -9.81 2.24 -7.20
C GLU A 51 -8.72 1.50 -6.44
N LEU A 52 -8.94 1.25 -5.17
CA LEU A 52 -8.00 0.59 -4.27
C LEU A 52 -8.64 -0.61 -3.60
N SER A 53 -7.87 -1.65 -3.38
CA SER A 53 -8.21 -2.76 -2.49
C SER A 53 -6.92 -3.36 -1.95
N SER A 54 -6.93 -3.78 -0.69
CA SER A 54 -5.76 -4.38 -0.03
C SER A 54 -6.14 -5.67 0.67
N ALA A 55 -5.19 -6.58 0.73
CA ALA A 55 -5.25 -7.82 1.49
C ALA A 55 -4.22 -7.72 2.62
N ALA A 56 -4.65 -7.37 3.83
CA ALA A 56 -3.81 -7.22 5.02
C ALA A 56 -2.55 -6.34 4.80
N MET A 57 -2.72 -5.19 4.17
CA MET A 57 -1.68 -4.18 4.02
C MET A 57 -1.97 -2.98 4.92
N PRO A 58 -0.96 -2.18 5.26
CA PRO A 58 -1.12 -0.89 5.92
C PRO A 58 -2.13 0.03 5.25
N PRO A 59 -2.61 1.07 5.94
CA PRO A 59 -3.45 2.09 5.32
C PRO A 59 -2.72 2.77 4.16
N THR A 60 -3.50 3.17 3.16
CA THR A 60 -3.04 3.98 2.05
C THR A 60 -3.27 5.45 2.41
N TYR A 61 -2.26 6.30 2.27
CA TYR A 61 -2.41 7.74 2.49
C TYR A 61 -2.89 8.41 1.20
N TYR A 62 -3.95 9.18 1.32
CA TYR A 62 -4.49 9.98 0.22
C TYR A 62 -4.41 11.46 0.57
N PHE A 63 -3.61 12.20 -0.18
CA PHE A 63 -3.60 13.66 -0.09
C PHE A 63 -4.55 14.24 -1.13
N ASN A 64 -5.51 15.03 -0.65
CA ASN A 64 -6.44 15.77 -1.49
C ASN A 64 -5.92 17.19 -1.71
N SER A 65 -5.59 17.51 -2.95
CA SER A 65 -4.99 18.80 -3.35
C SER A 65 -5.91 20.01 -3.12
N ASN A 66 -7.23 19.81 -3.10
CA ASN A 66 -8.20 20.89 -2.92
C ASN A 66 -8.31 21.36 -1.46
N ASN A 67 -8.36 20.42 -0.52
CA ASN A 67 -8.53 20.74 0.91
C ASN A 67 -7.21 20.65 1.71
N LYS A 68 -6.11 20.24 1.06
CA LYS A 68 -4.75 20.09 1.63
C LYS A 68 -4.69 19.14 2.82
N LYS A 69 -5.56 18.11 2.84
CA LYS A 69 -5.59 17.11 3.89
C LYS A 69 -5.04 15.78 3.40
N VAL A 70 -4.39 15.07 4.31
CA VAL A 70 -4.06 13.66 4.17
C VAL A 70 -5.14 12.86 4.90
N GLU A 71 -5.65 11.83 4.26
CA GLU A 71 -6.63 10.89 4.79
C GLU A 71 -6.06 9.47 4.72
N GLU A 72 -6.22 8.71 5.78
CA GLU A 72 -5.89 7.29 5.77
C GLU A 72 -7.05 6.48 5.20
N ILE A 73 -6.76 5.71 4.16
CA ILE A 73 -7.71 4.77 3.56
C ILE A 73 -7.34 3.37 4.03
N LEU A 74 -8.06 2.87 5.01
CA LEU A 74 -7.94 1.50 5.49
C LEU A 74 -9.04 0.63 4.88
N VAL A 75 -8.64 -0.44 4.17
CA VAL A 75 -9.56 -1.45 3.64
C VAL A 75 -9.30 -2.76 4.40
N PRO A 76 -10.13 -3.10 5.41
CA PRO A 76 -9.86 -4.19 6.35
C PRO A 76 -10.20 -5.57 5.76
N ASN A 77 -9.37 -6.05 4.84
CA ASN A 77 -9.48 -7.39 4.27
C ASN A 77 -8.44 -8.35 4.85
N LEU A 78 -8.75 -9.64 4.87
CA LEU A 78 -7.81 -10.68 5.27
C LEU A 78 -6.69 -10.90 4.24
N PRO A 79 -5.52 -11.44 4.65
CA PRO A 79 -4.44 -11.75 3.72
C PRO A 79 -4.85 -12.86 2.74
N LEU A 80 -4.25 -12.85 1.54
CA LEU A 80 -4.46 -13.89 0.53
C LEU A 80 -4.05 -15.27 1.06
N GLY A 81 -4.82 -16.30 0.69
CA GLY A 81 -4.64 -17.67 1.15
C GLY A 81 -5.25 -17.93 2.54
N GLY A 82 -5.91 -16.95 3.15
CA GLY A 82 -6.63 -17.07 4.41
C GLY A 82 -7.92 -17.91 4.27
N ILE A 83 -9.03 -17.25 4.07
CA ILE A 83 -10.37 -17.86 3.92
C ILE A 83 -10.75 -17.82 2.43
N GLU A 84 -11.11 -18.97 1.83
CA GLU A 84 -11.41 -19.05 0.40
C GLU A 84 -12.63 -18.21 0.00
N SER A 85 -13.64 -18.15 0.86
CA SER A 85 -14.89 -17.40 0.66
C SER A 85 -14.77 -15.93 1.00
N GLU A 86 -13.59 -15.42 1.32
CA GLU A 86 -13.36 -14.00 1.64
C GLU A 86 -13.87 -13.11 0.52
N LYS A 87 -14.63 -12.10 0.90
CA LYS A 87 -15.12 -11.06 0.01
C LYS A 87 -14.25 -9.82 0.23
N PHE A 88 -13.36 -9.58 -0.72
CA PHE A 88 -12.52 -8.39 -0.66
C PHE A 88 -13.33 -7.15 -0.97
N GLU A 89 -13.27 -6.19 -0.07
CA GLU A 89 -13.82 -4.86 -0.28
C GLU A 89 -12.79 -3.99 -0.98
N GLY A 90 -13.26 -2.89 -1.54
CA GLY A 90 -12.42 -1.89 -2.18
C GLY A 90 -13.07 -0.51 -2.08
N VAL A 91 -12.27 0.50 -2.28
CA VAL A 91 -12.72 1.90 -2.27
C VAL A 91 -12.42 2.52 -3.62
N LYS A 92 -13.29 3.43 -4.03
CA LYS A 92 -13.09 4.28 -5.21
C LYS A 92 -13.12 5.73 -4.76
N ILE A 93 -12.09 6.48 -5.11
CA ILE A 93 -11.96 7.90 -4.80
C ILE A 93 -11.78 8.71 -6.07
N ASP A 94 -12.24 9.94 -6.06
CA ASP A 94 -11.89 10.92 -7.07
C ASP A 94 -10.38 11.18 -6.98
N PHE A 95 -9.72 11.24 -8.14
CA PHE A 95 -8.29 11.45 -8.22
C PHE A 95 -8.00 12.54 -9.23
N LYS A 96 -7.80 13.74 -8.71
CA LYS A 96 -7.69 14.98 -9.48
C LYS A 96 -6.24 15.46 -9.54
N GLU A 97 -6.00 16.42 -10.40
CA GLU A 97 -4.68 17.06 -10.53
C GLU A 97 -4.15 17.54 -9.17
N GLY A 98 -2.90 17.19 -8.89
CA GLY A 98 -2.23 17.49 -7.63
C GLY A 98 -2.50 16.51 -6.50
N ASP A 99 -3.50 15.62 -6.62
CA ASP A 99 -3.75 14.57 -5.63
C ASP A 99 -2.62 13.55 -5.61
N VAL A 100 -2.39 12.98 -4.42
CA VAL A 100 -1.33 11.99 -4.19
C VAL A 100 -1.91 10.77 -3.46
N VAL A 101 -1.50 9.59 -3.90
CA VAL A 101 -1.71 8.33 -3.18
C VAL A 101 -0.36 7.73 -2.84
N VAL A 102 -0.17 7.36 -1.57
CA VAL A 102 1.03 6.68 -1.07
C VAL A 102 0.62 5.35 -0.47
N MET A 103 1.15 4.26 -1.03
CA MET A 103 1.01 2.90 -0.50
C MET A 103 2.35 2.43 0.04
N ILE A 104 2.33 1.81 1.21
CA ILE A 104 3.54 1.33 1.91
C ILE A 104 3.38 -0.11 2.34
N SER A 105 4.50 -0.81 2.56
CA SER A 105 4.52 -2.04 3.37
C SER A 105 4.71 -1.68 4.85
N ASP A 106 4.43 -2.64 5.72
CA ASP A 106 4.60 -2.56 7.17
C ASP A 106 6.05 -2.29 7.60
N GLY A 107 7.02 -2.73 6.81
CA GLY A 107 8.43 -2.45 7.08
C GLY A 107 8.77 -0.97 7.25
N LEU A 108 8.02 -0.03 6.65
CA LEU A 108 8.29 1.39 6.84
C LEU A 108 7.87 1.90 8.24
N PRO A 109 6.60 1.80 8.68
CA PRO A 109 6.19 2.24 10.01
C PRO A 109 6.77 1.38 11.14
N GLU A 110 7.16 0.14 10.86
CA GLU A 110 7.76 -0.78 11.83
C GLU A 110 9.29 -0.70 11.89
N GLN A 111 9.94 0.27 11.20
CA GLN A 111 11.37 0.51 11.32
C GLN A 111 11.75 0.84 12.76
N PRO A 112 12.59 0.02 13.43
CA PRO A 112 13.07 0.33 14.78
C PRO A 112 14.20 1.37 14.77
N ASN A 113 14.32 2.10 15.88
CA ASN A 113 15.45 2.94 16.19
C ASN A 113 16.37 2.25 17.23
N PRO A 114 17.51 2.85 17.65
CA PRO A 114 18.40 2.27 18.67
C PRO A 114 17.78 2.04 20.04
N ASN A 115 16.61 2.60 20.33
CA ASN A 115 15.86 2.38 21.56
C ASN A 115 14.73 1.35 21.42
N ASP A 116 14.67 0.61 20.29
CA ASP A 116 13.59 -0.31 19.90
C ASP A 116 12.21 0.36 19.75
N GLU A 117 12.17 1.69 19.55
CA GLU A 117 10.94 2.39 19.24
C GLU A 117 10.67 2.31 17.73
N LEU A 118 9.42 2.08 17.34
CA LEU A 118 9.02 2.02 15.94
C LEU A 118 8.82 3.43 15.37
N LEU A 119 9.03 3.59 14.06
CA LEU A 119 8.80 4.84 13.35
C LEU A 119 7.34 5.31 13.48
N ASP A 120 6.40 4.34 13.41
CA ASP A 120 4.96 4.50 13.52
C ASP A 120 4.28 5.22 12.34
N TYR A 121 2.99 4.96 12.20
CA TYR A 121 2.14 5.46 11.11
C TYR A 121 1.95 6.98 11.15
N GLU A 122 1.90 7.58 12.35
CA GLU A 122 1.73 9.02 12.54
C GLU A 122 2.87 9.82 11.89
N LYS A 123 4.14 9.41 12.09
CA LYS A 123 5.29 10.08 11.47
C LYS A 123 5.33 9.91 9.96
N VAL A 124 4.87 8.76 9.46
CA VAL A 124 4.76 8.53 8.02
C VAL A 124 3.71 9.47 7.42
N GLU A 125 2.54 9.61 8.05
CA GLU A 125 1.49 10.55 7.63
C GLU A 125 1.98 12.00 7.63
N GLU A 126 2.67 12.41 8.70
CA GLU A 126 3.26 13.76 8.80
C GLU A 126 4.26 14.04 7.67
N CYS A 127 5.11 13.06 7.33
CA CYS A 127 6.05 13.18 6.21
C CYS A 127 5.32 13.30 4.88
N VAL A 128 4.30 12.48 4.63
CA VAL A 128 3.45 12.57 3.43
C VAL A 128 2.82 13.96 3.34
N ARG A 129 2.24 14.45 4.43
CA ARG A 129 1.60 15.77 4.51
C ARG A 129 2.58 16.90 4.18
N ALA A 130 3.77 16.86 4.77
CA ALA A 130 4.79 17.89 4.57
C ALA A 130 5.33 17.96 3.13
N HIS A 131 5.30 16.85 2.40
CA HIS A 131 5.90 16.73 1.07
C HIS A 131 4.87 16.56 -0.06
N SER A 132 3.59 16.47 0.23
CA SER A 132 2.51 16.16 -0.72
C SER A 132 2.45 17.09 -1.95
N GLU A 133 2.90 18.33 -1.84
CA GLU A 133 2.92 19.28 -2.96
C GLU A 133 4.11 19.08 -3.92
N LYS A 134 5.15 18.35 -3.49
CA LYS A 134 6.31 18.01 -4.32
C LYS A 134 5.97 16.93 -5.35
N ASP A 135 6.89 16.62 -6.26
CA ASP A 135 6.77 15.51 -7.19
C ASP A 135 6.84 14.14 -6.47
N ALA A 136 6.43 13.08 -7.18
CA ALA A 136 6.34 11.75 -6.59
C ALA A 136 7.69 11.20 -6.11
N ASP A 137 8.77 11.49 -6.83
CA ASP A 137 10.12 11.07 -6.44
C ASP A 137 10.59 11.80 -5.18
N SER A 138 10.30 13.07 -5.05
CA SER A 138 10.62 13.88 -3.86
C SER A 138 9.86 13.34 -2.63
N ILE A 139 8.57 12.99 -2.76
CA ILE A 139 7.79 12.38 -1.68
C ILE A 139 8.38 11.03 -1.26
N LYS A 140 8.66 10.17 -2.24
CA LYS A 140 9.30 8.85 -1.99
C LYS A 140 10.64 9.01 -1.27
N ASN A 141 11.49 9.92 -1.75
CA ASN A 141 12.81 10.14 -1.16
C ASN A 141 12.70 10.65 0.28
N ALA A 142 11.76 11.56 0.58
CA ALA A 142 11.53 12.04 1.94
C ALA A 142 11.13 10.91 2.90
N LEU A 143 10.31 9.95 2.45
CA LEU A 143 9.94 8.78 3.25
C LEU A 143 11.14 7.85 3.48
N VAL A 144 12.00 7.67 2.48
CA VAL A 144 13.23 6.88 2.62
C VAL A 144 14.21 7.57 3.58
N GLU A 145 14.38 8.89 3.48
CA GLU A 145 15.22 9.67 4.39
C GLU A 145 14.69 9.59 5.83
N LEU A 146 13.38 9.77 6.04
CA LEU A 146 12.73 9.61 7.33
C LEU A 146 13.05 8.26 7.98
N SER A 147 12.94 7.16 7.20
CA SER A 147 13.26 5.82 7.68
C SER A 147 14.75 5.70 8.07
N ASN A 148 15.66 6.20 7.24
CA ASN A 148 17.09 6.14 7.48
C ASN A 148 17.52 6.97 8.72
N GLU A 149 16.97 8.17 8.87
CA GLU A 149 17.22 9.05 10.01
C GLU A 149 16.70 8.43 11.30
N TRP A 150 15.50 7.84 11.27
CA TRP A 150 14.91 7.16 12.42
C TRP A 150 15.73 5.93 12.81
N ALA A 151 16.13 5.13 11.84
CA ALA A 151 16.90 3.91 12.05
C ALA A 151 18.26 4.16 12.72
N CYS A 152 18.91 5.29 12.49
CA CYS A 152 20.27 5.59 13.00
C CYS A 152 21.24 4.41 12.83
N GLY A 153 21.12 3.67 11.72
CA GLY A 153 21.94 2.48 11.41
C GLY A 153 21.40 1.15 11.92
N VAL A 154 20.26 1.11 12.58
CA VAL A 154 19.57 -0.14 12.95
C VAL A 154 18.99 -0.77 11.69
N MET A 155 19.27 -2.07 11.49
CA MET A 155 18.74 -2.82 10.34
C MET A 155 17.23 -3.03 10.49
N ASN A 156 16.49 -2.77 9.43
CA ASN A 156 15.08 -3.13 9.37
C ASN A 156 14.94 -4.67 9.31
N PRO A 157 14.07 -5.28 10.11
CA PRO A 157 13.83 -6.73 10.05
C PRO A 157 13.01 -7.14 8.82
N ASP A 158 12.36 -6.19 8.13
CA ASP A 158 11.51 -6.45 6.96
C ASP A 158 11.83 -5.51 5.79
N ASP A 159 11.40 -5.90 4.60
CA ASP A 159 11.58 -5.11 3.37
C ASP A 159 10.65 -3.90 3.35
N ILE A 160 11.18 -2.74 2.97
CA ILE A 160 10.39 -1.52 2.79
C ILE A 160 9.98 -1.38 1.33
N THR A 161 8.69 -1.31 1.09
CA THR A 161 8.11 -0.98 -0.21
C THR A 161 7.33 0.33 -0.11
N ILE A 162 7.60 1.27 -1.00
CA ILE A 162 6.92 2.57 -1.10
C ILE A 162 6.48 2.78 -2.54
N VAL A 163 5.20 3.03 -2.74
CA VAL A 163 4.63 3.40 -4.05
C VAL A 163 3.93 4.74 -3.93
N VAL A 164 4.40 5.72 -4.68
CA VAL A 164 3.81 7.07 -4.73
C VAL A 164 3.20 7.29 -6.11
N ILE A 165 1.92 7.66 -6.14
CA ILE A 165 1.18 8.00 -7.35
C ILE A 165 0.71 9.44 -7.20
N LYS A 166 1.18 10.33 -8.06
CA LYS A 166 0.74 11.74 -8.12
C LYS A 166 0.05 12.00 -9.44
N LYS A 167 -1.13 12.61 -9.39
CA LYS A 167 -1.85 13.03 -10.59
C LYS A 167 -1.17 14.27 -11.15
N ALA A 168 -0.55 14.10 -12.33
CA ALA A 168 0.02 15.22 -13.07
C ALA A 168 -1.08 16.09 -13.71
N ALA A 169 -0.68 17.32 -14.05
CA ALA A 169 -1.49 18.26 -14.82
C ALA A 169 -1.75 17.75 -16.25
#